data_7035fc6517381b758dc89a812687d32e
#
_entry.id   7035fc6517381b758dc89a812687d32e
#
_cell.length_a   1.000
_cell.length_b   1.000
_cell.length_c   1.000
_cell.angle_alpha   90.00
_cell.angle_beta   90.00
_cell.angle_gamma   90.00
#
_symmetry.space_group_name_H-M   'P 1'
#
loop_
_entity.id
_entity.type
_entity.pdbx_description
1 polymer ?
#
loop_
_entity_poly.entity_id
_entity_poly.type
_entity_poly.pdbx_seq_one_letter_code
_entity_poly.pdbx_strand_id
1 'polypeptide(L)'
;MKKLKEILFKVNIDSVYGDTNINVSKITFDSREVKDQALFVAIKGHNFDGHNYINQATKNGASVVVCENLPVNFEKSSSVYICVKSSKEALSIIASNFFDNPSSRIDLIGVTGTNGKTTISSLLNNLFNELKFESGLISTISIKYRNYIENSKNTTPDPITINFHLSEMIKKQIKVCFIEVSSHGIDQKRVEGISFKGMIFTNLTHDHLDYHSSFKDYRNTKKLVFDSLGKSSFALINSDDKNAKYMVQNTKASIYNYSLKLKSNFSCKIIEQQLDGMLLSIDNSEIWTKLIGKFNAYNILAIYSIGKLYNIDKINLLTSISKLESVKGRLQSFLSNNKVTVIIDYAHTPDAIENVISTINNIKKSNQNLITVIGCGGDRDKDKRPIIGKISSDLSSKVIFTSDNPRSEDPKSIINDMVQGVSNFNSNKISIELERKKAIRMAKENSHEGDIVLIAGKGHEDYQELSNNKKIYFDDLKIAKEIFNK
;
A
#
# COMPACT_ATOMS: atom_id res chain seq x y z
N MET A 1 -5.17 -22.35 -23.02
CA MET A 1 -6.62 -22.61 -22.88
C MET A 1 -6.85 -23.54 -21.71
N LYS A 2 -7.94 -23.35 -20.95
CA LYS A 2 -8.28 -24.15 -19.79
C LYS A 2 -9.76 -24.54 -19.83
N LYS A 3 -10.11 -25.75 -19.38
CA LYS A 3 -11.51 -26.21 -19.36
C LYS A 3 -12.32 -25.35 -18.38
N LEU A 4 -13.53 -24.96 -18.76
CA LEU A 4 -14.41 -24.15 -17.92
C LEU A 4 -14.66 -24.80 -16.55
N LYS A 5 -14.87 -26.11 -16.51
CA LYS A 5 -15.09 -26.89 -15.27
C LYS A 5 -13.94 -26.77 -14.27
N GLU A 6 -12.68 -26.68 -14.75
CA GLU A 6 -11.50 -26.52 -13.90
C GLU A 6 -11.45 -25.09 -13.33
N ILE A 7 -11.83 -24.12 -14.15
CA ILE A 7 -11.88 -22.69 -13.76
C ILE A 7 -12.95 -22.44 -12.70
N LEU A 8 -14.09 -23.13 -12.80
CA LEU A 8 -15.22 -23.00 -11.89
C LEU A 8 -15.10 -23.82 -10.60
N PHE A 9 -14.00 -24.56 -10.41
CA PHE A 9 -13.82 -25.37 -9.20
C PHE A 9 -13.89 -24.50 -7.93
N LYS A 10 -14.72 -24.87 -6.97
CA LYS A 10 -15.01 -24.13 -5.71
C LYS A 10 -15.68 -22.75 -5.89
N VAL A 11 -16.09 -22.37 -7.07
CA VAL A 11 -16.94 -21.20 -7.26
C VAL A 11 -18.35 -21.52 -6.73
N ASN A 12 -18.91 -20.64 -5.91
CA ASN A 12 -20.26 -20.79 -5.38
C ASN A 12 -21.27 -20.37 -6.48
N ILE A 13 -21.81 -21.33 -7.20
CA ILE A 13 -22.67 -21.16 -8.37
C ILE A 13 -24.13 -21.39 -7.95
N ASP A 14 -25.00 -20.43 -8.31
CA ASP A 14 -26.46 -20.55 -8.10
C ASP A 14 -27.13 -21.27 -9.27
N SER A 15 -26.78 -20.92 -10.53
CA SER A 15 -27.33 -21.58 -11.73
C SER A 15 -26.39 -21.47 -12.92
N VAL A 16 -26.57 -22.36 -13.90
CA VAL A 16 -25.80 -22.43 -15.15
C VAL A 16 -26.74 -22.58 -16.33
N TYR A 17 -26.50 -21.80 -17.38
CA TYR A 17 -27.24 -21.84 -18.64
C TYR A 17 -26.27 -22.00 -19.80
N GLY A 18 -26.41 -23.10 -20.53
CA GLY A 18 -25.55 -23.49 -21.65
C GLY A 18 -24.61 -24.66 -21.32
N ASP A 19 -23.82 -25.09 -22.33
CA ASP A 19 -22.89 -26.21 -22.19
C ASP A 19 -21.55 -25.77 -21.57
N THR A 20 -21.20 -26.38 -20.44
CA THR A 20 -19.94 -26.10 -19.73
C THR A 20 -18.73 -26.89 -20.25
N ASN A 21 -18.91 -27.70 -21.28
CA ASN A 21 -17.82 -28.50 -21.89
C ASN A 21 -17.05 -27.66 -22.93
N ILE A 22 -16.62 -26.47 -22.55
CA ILE A 22 -15.89 -25.51 -23.38
C ILE A 22 -14.56 -25.16 -22.78
N ASN A 23 -13.66 -24.63 -23.63
CA ASN A 23 -12.36 -24.10 -23.21
C ASN A 23 -12.40 -22.58 -23.16
N VAL A 24 -11.69 -22.02 -22.21
CA VAL A 24 -11.52 -20.57 -22.02
C VAL A 24 -10.07 -20.18 -22.28
N SER A 25 -9.88 -19.17 -23.11
CA SER A 25 -8.55 -18.68 -23.49
C SER A 25 -8.06 -17.53 -22.61
N LYS A 26 -8.97 -16.70 -22.09
CA LYS A 26 -8.72 -15.51 -21.29
C LYS A 26 -9.84 -15.30 -20.28
N ILE A 27 -9.51 -14.73 -19.13
CA ILE A 27 -10.47 -14.22 -18.17
C ILE A 27 -10.33 -12.68 -18.09
N THR A 28 -11.44 -11.97 -17.96
CA THR A 28 -11.46 -10.52 -17.83
C THR A 28 -12.74 -10.02 -17.18
N PHE A 29 -12.69 -8.84 -16.55
CA PHE A 29 -13.84 -8.07 -16.07
C PHE A 29 -14.01 -6.74 -16.80
N ASP A 30 -13.18 -6.47 -17.83
CA ASP A 30 -13.31 -5.31 -18.72
C ASP A 30 -13.87 -5.78 -20.07
N SER A 31 -15.08 -5.33 -20.43
CA SER A 31 -15.76 -5.70 -21.68
C SER A 31 -14.98 -5.31 -22.94
N ARG A 32 -14.11 -4.30 -22.86
CA ARG A 32 -13.26 -3.82 -23.96
C ARG A 32 -12.07 -4.76 -24.23
N GLU A 33 -11.68 -5.55 -23.24
CA GLU A 33 -10.57 -6.53 -23.32
C GLU A 33 -11.04 -7.93 -23.69
N VAL A 34 -12.33 -8.13 -23.86
CA VAL A 34 -12.90 -9.41 -24.29
C VAL A 34 -12.43 -9.75 -25.69
N LYS A 35 -12.03 -11.02 -25.87
CA LYS A 35 -11.68 -11.66 -27.14
C LYS A 35 -12.40 -12.99 -27.24
N ASP A 36 -12.32 -13.63 -28.40
CA ASP A 36 -12.91 -14.95 -28.62
C ASP A 36 -12.51 -15.96 -27.55
N GLN A 37 -13.47 -16.75 -27.11
CA GLN A 37 -13.32 -17.73 -26.04
C GLN A 37 -12.94 -17.15 -24.69
N ALA A 38 -13.21 -15.85 -24.44
CA ALA A 38 -12.99 -15.26 -23.13
C ALA A 38 -14.14 -15.61 -22.16
N LEU A 39 -13.79 -15.65 -20.87
CA LEU A 39 -14.72 -15.62 -19.76
C LEU A 39 -14.75 -14.17 -19.23
N PHE A 40 -15.93 -13.57 -19.32
CA PHE A 40 -16.19 -12.22 -18.80
C PHE A 40 -16.90 -12.31 -17.44
N VAL A 41 -16.39 -11.60 -16.42
CA VAL A 41 -17.04 -11.48 -15.11
C VAL A 41 -17.65 -10.10 -14.97
N ALA A 42 -18.98 -10.01 -14.88
CA ALA A 42 -19.71 -8.76 -14.67
C ALA A 42 -19.64 -8.38 -13.18
N ILE A 43 -18.82 -7.37 -12.85
CA ILE A 43 -18.62 -6.90 -11.48
C ILE A 43 -19.36 -5.59 -11.27
N LYS A 44 -20.10 -5.50 -10.16
CA LYS A 44 -20.63 -4.23 -9.67
C LYS A 44 -19.54 -3.46 -8.94
N GLY A 45 -18.95 -2.49 -9.64
CA GLY A 45 -17.98 -1.55 -9.09
C GLY A 45 -18.63 -0.39 -8.34
N HIS A 46 -17.82 0.55 -7.84
CA HIS A 46 -18.32 1.74 -7.14
C HIS A 46 -18.96 2.75 -8.09
N ASN A 47 -18.34 2.98 -9.26
CA ASN A 47 -18.79 3.97 -10.24
C ASN A 47 -19.47 3.34 -11.48
N PHE A 48 -19.25 2.06 -11.75
CA PHE A 48 -19.74 1.38 -12.94
C PHE A 48 -20.25 -0.02 -12.56
N ASP A 49 -21.36 -0.42 -13.19
CA ASP A 49 -21.88 -1.77 -13.08
C ASP A 49 -21.52 -2.58 -14.33
N GLY A 50 -20.71 -3.60 -14.17
CA GLY A 50 -20.28 -4.50 -15.24
C GLY A 50 -21.43 -5.24 -15.93
N HIS A 51 -22.57 -5.42 -15.25
CA HIS A 51 -23.75 -6.05 -15.82
C HIS A 51 -24.31 -5.27 -17.03
N ASN A 52 -24.16 -3.95 -17.06
CA ASN A 52 -24.56 -3.10 -18.18
C ASN A 52 -23.75 -3.36 -19.47
N TYR A 53 -22.62 -4.04 -19.35
CA TYR A 53 -21.69 -4.32 -20.46
C TYR A 53 -21.69 -5.78 -20.91
N ILE A 54 -22.59 -6.62 -20.38
CA ILE A 54 -22.66 -8.06 -20.75
C ILE A 54 -22.94 -8.20 -22.26
N ASN A 55 -23.89 -7.44 -22.81
CA ASN A 55 -24.20 -7.48 -24.25
C ASN A 55 -23.02 -7.05 -25.13
N GLN A 56 -22.19 -6.13 -24.67
CA GLN A 56 -20.96 -5.76 -25.37
C GLN A 56 -19.92 -6.88 -25.27
N ALA A 57 -19.74 -7.47 -24.10
CA ALA A 57 -18.81 -8.59 -23.89
C ALA A 57 -19.16 -9.78 -24.79
N THR A 58 -20.44 -10.16 -24.88
CA THR A 58 -20.88 -11.27 -25.75
C THR A 58 -20.67 -10.94 -27.22
N LYS A 59 -20.94 -9.71 -27.68
CA LYS A 59 -20.64 -9.29 -29.05
C LYS A 59 -19.14 -9.29 -29.36
N ASN A 60 -18.30 -9.05 -28.39
CA ASN A 60 -16.83 -9.08 -28.51
C ASN A 60 -16.25 -10.51 -28.43
N GLY A 61 -17.07 -11.57 -28.28
CA GLY A 61 -16.64 -12.97 -28.31
C GLY A 61 -16.52 -13.63 -26.93
N ALA A 62 -17.17 -13.09 -25.88
CA ALA A 62 -17.23 -13.81 -24.61
C ALA A 62 -18.02 -15.12 -24.77
N SER A 63 -17.36 -16.25 -24.59
CA SER A 63 -18.03 -17.55 -24.60
C SER A 63 -18.65 -17.91 -23.25
N VAL A 64 -18.22 -17.26 -22.18
CA VAL A 64 -18.75 -17.42 -20.82
C VAL A 64 -18.96 -16.05 -20.18
N VAL A 65 -20.10 -15.89 -19.51
CA VAL A 65 -20.44 -14.73 -18.71
C VAL A 65 -20.75 -15.18 -17.29
N VAL A 66 -20.02 -14.61 -16.31
CA VAL A 66 -20.31 -14.76 -14.88
C VAL A 66 -20.97 -13.50 -14.39
N CYS A 67 -22.14 -13.61 -13.79
CA CYS A 67 -22.96 -12.45 -13.38
C CYS A 67 -23.79 -12.73 -12.12
N GLU A 68 -24.21 -11.68 -11.43
CA GLU A 68 -25.16 -11.77 -10.31
C GLU A 68 -26.61 -11.77 -10.81
N ASN A 69 -26.88 -11.07 -11.93
CA ASN A 69 -28.18 -11.00 -12.56
C ASN A 69 -28.06 -11.30 -14.07
N LEU A 70 -28.95 -12.13 -14.59
CA LEU A 70 -29.01 -12.41 -16.02
C LEU A 70 -29.47 -11.19 -16.82
N PRO A 71 -28.88 -10.93 -18.00
CA PRO A 71 -29.40 -9.90 -18.88
C PRO A 71 -30.73 -10.32 -19.52
N VAL A 72 -31.55 -9.35 -19.93
CA VAL A 72 -32.77 -9.62 -20.70
C VAL A 72 -32.37 -10.30 -22.01
N ASN A 73 -33.11 -11.35 -22.42
CA ASN A 73 -32.89 -12.13 -23.65
C ASN A 73 -31.53 -12.91 -23.66
N PHE A 74 -30.96 -13.28 -22.53
CA PHE A 74 -29.72 -14.09 -22.46
C PHE A 74 -29.84 -15.41 -23.27
N GLU A 75 -31.03 -15.98 -23.38
CA GLU A 75 -31.32 -17.20 -24.14
C GLU A 75 -31.01 -17.10 -25.62
N LYS A 76 -30.96 -15.88 -26.19
CA LYS A 76 -30.61 -15.64 -27.59
C LYS A 76 -29.10 -15.61 -27.85
N SER A 77 -28.29 -15.70 -26.78
CA SER A 77 -26.83 -15.71 -26.86
C SER A 77 -26.33 -17.16 -26.94
N SER A 78 -25.24 -17.38 -27.67
CA SER A 78 -24.51 -18.63 -27.67
C SER A 78 -23.55 -18.78 -26.48
N SER A 79 -23.43 -17.76 -25.64
CA SER A 79 -22.55 -17.77 -24.47
C SER A 79 -23.15 -18.61 -23.33
N VAL A 80 -22.27 -19.21 -22.55
CA VAL A 80 -22.64 -19.87 -21.28
C VAL A 80 -22.78 -18.80 -20.19
N TYR A 81 -23.90 -18.82 -19.46
CA TYR A 81 -24.11 -17.92 -18.32
C TYR A 81 -24.00 -18.67 -17.00
N ILE A 82 -23.22 -18.11 -16.09
CA ILE A 82 -23.00 -18.63 -14.74
C ILE A 82 -23.50 -17.58 -13.75
N CYS A 83 -24.59 -17.89 -13.05
CA CYS A 83 -25.11 -17.02 -12.01
C CYS A 83 -24.47 -17.32 -10.67
N VAL A 84 -24.05 -16.26 -9.96
CA VAL A 84 -23.35 -16.31 -8.66
C VAL A 84 -23.90 -15.26 -7.72
N LYS A 85 -23.78 -15.49 -6.39
CA LYS A 85 -24.18 -14.47 -5.39
C LYS A 85 -23.26 -13.27 -5.33
N SER A 86 -21.96 -13.48 -5.65
CA SER A 86 -20.94 -12.42 -5.62
C SER A 86 -19.98 -12.60 -6.77
N SER A 87 -20.07 -11.73 -7.76
CA SER A 87 -19.15 -11.71 -8.91
C SER A 87 -17.72 -11.40 -8.48
N LYS A 88 -17.53 -10.60 -7.42
CA LYS A 88 -16.21 -10.26 -6.87
C LYS A 88 -15.51 -11.48 -6.29
N GLU A 89 -16.24 -12.29 -5.49
CA GLU A 89 -15.73 -13.54 -4.92
C GLU A 89 -15.46 -14.57 -6.02
N ALA A 90 -16.40 -14.70 -6.93
CA ALA A 90 -16.27 -15.60 -8.08
C ALA A 90 -15.04 -15.27 -8.92
N LEU A 91 -14.78 -13.99 -9.24
CA LEU A 91 -13.60 -13.55 -9.99
C LEU A 91 -12.31 -14.00 -9.32
N SER A 92 -12.23 -13.89 -8.00
CA SER A 92 -11.00 -14.20 -7.26
C SER A 92 -10.70 -15.71 -7.31
N ILE A 93 -11.71 -16.55 -7.13
CA ILE A 93 -11.58 -17.99 -7.23
C ILE A 93 -11.30 -18.42 -8.69
N ILE A 94 -12.00 -17.85 -9.65
CA ILE A 94 -11.81 -18.07 -11.09
C ILE A 94 -10.37 -17.72 -11.49
N ALA A 95 -9.87 -16.55 -11.06
CA ALA A 95 -8.51 -16.12 -11.35
C ALA A 95 -7.47 -17.09 -10.75
N SER A 96 -7.63 -17.47 -9.50
CA SER A 96 -6.75 -18.44 -8.85
C SER A 96 -6.72 -19.77 -9.63
N ASN A 97 -7.89 -20.31 -9.97
CA ASN A 97 -8.01 -21.55 -10.74
C ASN A 97 -7.43 -21.40 -12.14
N PHE A 98 -7.70 -20.29 -12.83
CA PHE A 98 -7.21 -20.07 -14.21
C PHE A 98 -5.68 -20.08 -14.29
N PHE A 99 -4.99 -19.56 -13.29
CA PHE A 99 -3.54 -19.55 -13.18
C PHE A 99 -2.94 -20.72 -12.36
N ASP A 100 -3.67 -21.84 -12.17
CA ASP A 100 -3.22 -23.05 -11.49
C ASP A 100 -2.88 -22.86 -10.00
N ASN A 101 -3.68 -22.03 -9.31
CA ASN A 101 -3.56 -21.75 -7.88
C ASN A 101 -2.13 -21.35 -7.46
N PRO A 102 -1.54 -20.30 -8.04
CA PRO A 102 -0.12 -20.00 -7.89
C PRO A 102 0.26 -19.71 -6.44
N SER A 103 -0.64 -19.13 -5.63
CA SER A 103 -0.38 -18.83 -4.21
C SER A 103 -0.14 -20.09 -3.34
N SER A 104 -0.51 -21.27 -3.79
CA SER A 104 -0.20 -22.54 -3.10
C SER A 104 1.21 -23.07 -3.42
N ARG A 105 1.91 -22.46 -4.38
CA ARG A 105 3.20 -22.91 -4.93
C ARG A 105 4.34 -21.93 -4.70
N ILE A 106 4.05 -20.80 -4.08
CA ILE A 106 5.00 -19.75 -3.67
C ILE A 106 4.70 -19.33 -2.24
N ASP A 107 5.71 -19.08 -1.44
CA ASP A 107 5.52 -18.52 -0.10
C ASP A 107 5.04 -17.08 -0.22
N LEU A 108 3.74 -16.86 -0.11
CA LEU A 108 3.14 -15.54 -0.19
C LEU A 108 2.98 -14.94 1.22
N ILE A 109 3.64 -13.80 1.47
CA ILE A 109 3.56 -13.08 2.73
C ILE A 109 2.84 -11.76 2.52
N GLY A 110 1.69 -11.60 3.17
CA GLY A 110 0.90 -10.39 3.13
C GLY A 110 1.28 -9.42 4.26
N VAL A 111 1.23 -8.13 3.96
CA VAL A 111 1.42 -7.05 4.94
C VAL A 111 0.18 -6.19 4.99
N THR A 112 -0.48 -6.11 6.15
CA THR A 112 -1.66 -5.27 6.36
C THR A 112 -1.52 -4.39 7.60
N GLY A 113 -2.29 -3.31 7.63
CA GLY A 113 -2.33 -2.30 8.67
C GLY A 113 -2.66 -0.94 8.08
N THR A 114 -2.70 0.12 8.89
CA THR A 114 -2.87 1.48 8.38
C THR A 114 -1.56 1.95 7.76
N ASN A 115 -0.48 1.98 8.51
CA ASN A 115 0.83 2.47 8.11
C ASN A 115 1.87 1.33 8.05
N GLY A 116 2.97 1.53 7.31
CA GLY A 116 4.12 0.60 7.26
C GLY A 116 4.05 -0.49 6.19
N LYS A 117 2.91 -0.74 5.53
CA LYS A 117 2.75 -1.79 4.51
C LYS A 117 3.81 -1.73 3.41
N THR A 118 3.90 -0.61 2.73
CA THR A 118 4.84 -0.39 1.62
C THR A 118 6.30 -0.49 2.06
N THR A 119 6.61 0.07 3.22
CA THR A 119 7.97 0.03 3.78
C THR A 119 8.37 -1.41 4.07
N ILE A 120 7.56 -2.15 4.83
CA ILE A 120 7.87 -3.53 5.20
C ILE A 120 7.96 -4.44 3.98
N SER A 121 6.95 -4.43 3.08
CA SER A 121 6.95 -5.29 1.89
C SER A 121 8.13 -5.01 0.96
N SER A 122 8.46 -3.73 0.72
CA SER A 122 9.58 -3.35 -0.13
C SER A 122 10.93 -3.69 0.49
N LEU A 123 11.10 -3.42 1.79
CA LEU A 123 12.36 -3.74 2.48
C LEU A 123 12.57 -5.24 2.67
N LEU A 124 11.51 -6.03 2.87
CA LEU A 124 11.58 -7.49 2.86
C LEU A 124 12.05 -7.99 1.50
N ASN A 125 11.47 -7.48 0.41
CA ASN A 125 11.92 -7.86 -0.92
C ASN A 125 13.40 -7.49 -1.17
N ASN A 126 13.83 -6.30 -0.76
CA ASN A 126 15.23 -5.88 -0.88
C ASN A 126 16.15 -6.78 -0.04
N LEU A 127 15.80 -7.04 1.22
CA LEU A 127 16.56 -7.90 2.14
C LEU A 127 16.72 -9.32 1.61
N PHE A 128 15.61 -9.94 1.18
CA PHE A 128 15.66 -11.31 0.68
C PHE A 128 16.50 -11.43 -0.58
N ASN A 129 16.41 -10.48 -1.51
CA ASN A 129 17.26 -10.44 -2.70
C ASN A 129 18.74 -10.19 -2.35
N GLU A 130 19.07 -9.33 -1.39
CA GLU A 130 20.45 -9.14 -0.87
C GLU A 130 21.01 -10.46 -0.30
N LEU A 131 20.17 -11.20 0.41
CA LEU A 131 20.50 -12.51 0.99
C LEU A 131 20.44 -13.68 -0.02
N LYS A 132 20.29 -13.40 -1.33
CA LYS A 132 20.20 -14.39 -2.40
C LYS A 132 18.94 -15.28 -2.36
N PHE A 133 17.93 -14.89 -1.61
CA PHE A 133 16.59 -15.46 -1.71
C PHE A 133 15.82 -14.69 -2.76
N GLU A 134 15.82 -15.15 -4.01
CA GLU A 134 15.06 -14.49 -5.08
C GLU A 134 13.60 -14.32 -4.68
N SER A 135 13.18 -13.07 -4.50
CA SER A 135 11.84 -12.73 -4.07
C SER A 135 11.12 -11.79 -5.04
N GLY A 136 9.80 -11.83 -4.98
CA GLY A 136 8.90 -10.92 -5.69
C GLY A 136 8.23 -9.94 -4.75
N LEU A 137 7.73 -8.84 -5.33
CA LEU A 137 7.02 -7.76 -4.63
C LEU A 137 5.76 -7.38 -5.41
N ILE A 138 4.64 -7.26 -4.70
CA ILE A 138 3.41 -6.61 -5.17
C ILE A 138 3.05 -5.52 -4.17
N SER A 139 3.28 -4.25 -4.53
CA SER A 139 3.16 -3.13 -3.60
C SER A 139 2.41 -1.95 -4.20
N THR A 140 2.16 -0.92 -3.41
CA THR A 140 1.58 0.36 -3.87
C THR A 140 2.44 1.01 -4.95
N ILE A 141 3.76 0.88 -4.87
CA ILE A 141 4.69 1.54 -5.79
C ILE A 141 4.84 0.74 -7.08
N SER A 142 5.08 -0.55 -6.97
CA SER A 142 5.40 -1.38 -8.12
C SER A 142 5.20 -2.87 -7.86
N ILE A 143 5.10 -3.62 -8.96
CA ILE A 143 5.24 -5.07 -9.01
C ILE A 143 6.65 -5.36 -9.52
N LYS A 144 7.44 -6.14 -8.76
CA LYS A 144 8.84 -6.42 -9.07
C LYS A 144 9.18 -7.89 -8.87
N TYR A 145 9.92 -8.47 -9.80
CA TYR A 145 10.58 -9.76 -9.64
C TYR A 145 11.69 -9.91 -10.69
N ARG A 146 12.88 -10.30 -10.28
CA ARG A 146 14.08 -10.29 -11.14
C ARG A 146 14.23 -8.94 -11.87
N ASN A 147 14.29 -8.97 -13.22
CA ASN A 147 14.40 -7.78 -14.05
C ASN A 147 13.06 -7.16 -14.46
N TYR A 148 11.95 -7.71 -13.99
CA TYR A 148 10.61 -7.16 -14.24
C TYR A 148 10.26 -6.10 -13.23
N ILE A 149 9.86 -4.92 -13.71
CA ILE A 149 9.37 -3.80 -12.90
C ILE A 149 8.20 -3.16 -13.64
N GLU A 150 7.06 -3.05 -12.97
CA GLU A 150 5.87 -2.36 -13.45
C GLU A 150 5.31 -1.46 -12.35
N ASN A 151 4.86 -0.25 -12.70
CA ASN A 151 4.18 0.63 -11.75
C ASN A 151 2.81 0.08 -11.39
N SER A 152 2.50 0.03 -10.12
CA SER A 152 1.22 -0.47 -9.63
C SER A 152 0.10 0.55 -9.83
N LYS A 153 -1.08 0.06 -10.22
CA LYS A 153 -2.31 0.89 -10.30
C LYS A 153 -3.02 1.00 -8.95
N ASN A 154 -2.86 -0.01 -8.10
CA ASN A 154 -3.51 -0.12 -6.79
C ASN A 154 -2.55 -0.75 -5.78
N THR A 155 -2.70 -0.41 -4.49
CA THR A 155 -1.95 -1.04 -3.39
C THR A 155 -2.08 -2.57 -3.40
N THR A 156 -3.29 -3.06 -3.60
CA THR A 156 -3.58 -4.48 -3.81
C THR A 156 -4.25 -4.58 -5.17
N PRO A 157 -3.61 -5.15 -6.19
CA PRO A 157 -4.18 -5.29 -7.53
C PRO A 157 -5.45 -6.14 -7.55
N ASP A 158 -6.13 -6.17 -8.69
CA ASP A 158 -7.24 -7.07 -8.93
C ASP A 158 -6.79 -8.55 -8.94
N PRO A 159 -7.71 -9.52 -8.77
CA PRO A 159 -7.37 -10.93 -8.64
C PRO A 159 -6.66 -11.51 -9.86
N ILE A 160 -6.99 -11.04 -11.07
CA ILE A 160 -6.35 -11.52 -12.32
C ILE A 160 -4.88 -11.08 -12.31
N THR A 161 -4.62 -9.82 -12.04
CA THR A 161 -3.26 -9.25 -11.96
C THR A 161 -2.43 -9.95 -10.89
N ILE A 162 -2.97 -10.17 -9.68
CA ILE A 162 -2.24 -10.88 -8.61
C ILE A 162 -1.85 -12.29 -9.07
N ASN A 163 -2.81 -13.10 -9.53
CA ASN A 163 -2.55 -14.50 -9.88
C ASN A 163 -1.67 -14.62 -11.13
N PHE A 164 -1.80 -13.71 -12.11
CA PHE A 164 -0.91 -13.63 -13.26
C PHE A 164 0.54 -13.45 -12.82
N HIS A 165 0.83 -12.44 -11.99
CA HIS A 165 2.20 -12.17 -11.56
C HIS A 165 2.77 -13.26 -10.66
N LEU A 166 1.97 -13.85 -9.78
CA LEU A 166 2.40 -15.02 -9.01
C LEU A 166 2.76 -16.21 -9.92
N SER A 167 1.97 -16.46 -10.97
CA SER A 167 2.27 -17.50 -11.97
C SER A 167 3.58 -17.20 -12.72
N GLU A 168 3.81 -15.96 -13.14
CA GLU A 168 5.06 -15.53 -13.78
C GLU A 168 6.27 -15.63 -12.83
N MET A 169 6.11 -15.29 -11.55
CA MET A 169 7.14 -15.46 -10.52
C MET A 169 7.52 -16.95 -10.38
N ILE A 170 6.55 -17.87 -10.36
CA ILE A 170 6.79 -19.31 -10.28
C ILE A 170 7.55 -19.82 -11.52
N LYS A 171 7.17 -19.40 -12.72
CA LYS A 171 7.90 -19.74 -13.96
C LYS A 171 9.35 -19.29 -13.92
N LYS A 172 9.62 -18.19 -13.22
CA LYS A 172 10.97 -17.65 -12.99
C LYS A 172 11.63 -18.21 -11.72
N GLN A 173 11.08 -19.27 -11.12
CA GLN A 173 11.62 -19.98 -9.95
C GLN A 173 11.72 -19.14 -8.67
N ILE A 174 10.96 -18.04 -8.57
CA ILE A 174 10.85 -17.25 -7.35
C ILE A 174 10.09 -18.06 -6.29
N LYS A 175 10.63 -18.09 -5.06
CA LYS A 175 10.09 -18.88 -3.96
C LYS A 175 9.25 -18.11 -2.97
N VAL A 176 9.46 -16.80 -2.87
CA VAL A 176 8.83 -15.92 -1.88
C VAL A 176 8.29 -14.68 -2.58
N CYS A 177 7.07 -14.25 -2.23
CA CYS A 177 6.51 -12.99 -2.69
C CYS A 177 5.95 -12.21 -1.50
N PHE A 178 6.28 -10.92 -1.42
CA PHE A 178 5.73 -9.98 -0.45
C PHE A 178 4.65 -9.14 -1.10
N ILE A 179 3.45 -9.12 -0.50
CA ILE A 179 2.30 -8.40 -1.05
C ILE A 179 1.68 -7.46 -0.01
N GLU A 180 1.36 -6.22 -0.43
CA GLU A 180 0.55 -5.32 0.37
C GLU A 180 -0.92 -5.70 0.30
N VAL A 181 -1.55 -5.87 1.47
CA VAL A 181 -2.97 -6.22 1.58
C VAL A 181 -3.72 -5.07 2.24
N SER A 182 -4.37 -4.24 1.41
CA SER A 182 -5.18 -3.09 1.84
C SER A 182 -6.58 -3.53 2.28
N SER A 183 -7.25 -2.71 3.11
CA SER A 183 -8.64 -2.96 3.48
C SER A 183 -9.59 -2.97 2.28
N HIS A 184 -9.38 -2.07 1.31
CA HIS A 184 -10.12 -2.08 0.04
C HIS A 184 -9.93 -3.39 -0.73
N GLY A 185 -8.69 -3.92 -0.77
CA GLY A 185 -8.40 -5.19 -1.43
C GLY A 185 -9.12 -6.37 -0.77
N ILE A 186 -9.22 -6.36 0.56
CA ILE A 186 -9.94 -7.39 1.33
C ILE A 186 -11.45 -7.28 1.12
N ASP A 187 -12.00 -6.08 1.29
CA ASP A 187 -13.43 -5.81 1.15
C ASP A 187 -13.93 -6.12 -0.26
N GLN A 188 -13.17 -5.74 -1.27
CA GLN A 188 -13.47 -6.02 -2.68
C GLN A 188 -13.10 -7.46 -3.10
N LYS A 189 -12.82 -8.35 -2.14
CA LYS A 189 -12.50 -9.77 -2.38
C LYS A 189 -11.30 -10.03 -3.29
N ARG A 190 -10.40 -9.06 -3.46
CA ARG A 190 -9.25 -9.19 -4.39
C ARG A 190 -8.24 -10.26 -3.97
N VAL A 191 -8.24 -10.63 -2.70
CA VAL A 191 -7.36 -11.65 -2.11
C VAL A 191 -8.12 -12.89 -1.63
N GLU A 192 -9.41 -13.04 -2.01
CA GLU A 192 -10.18 -14.22 -1.72
C GLU A 192 -9.61 -15.42 -2.49
N GLY A 193 -9.62 -16.61 -1.89
CA GLY A 193 -9.05 -17.81 -2.50
C GLY A 193 -7.51 -17.85 -2.60
N ILE A 194 -6.81 -16.83 -2.10
CA ILE A 194 -5.36 -16.77 -2.03
C ILE A 194 -4.87 -17.50 -0.77
N SER A 195 -3.86 -18.36 -0.92
CA SER A 195 -3.19 -19.02 0.19
C SER A 195 -1.99 -18.20 0.67
N PHE A 196 -2.09 -17.64 1.87
CA PHE A 196 -0.95 -16.94 2.50
C PHE A 196 -0.12 -17.89 3.35
N LYS A 197 1.21 -17.86 3.15
CA LYS A 197 2.18 -18.51 4.06
C LYS A 197 2.26 -17.75 5.38
N GLY A 198 2.13 -16.43 5.35
CA GLY A 198 2.14 -15.59 6.52
C GLY A 198 1.48 -14.24 6.29
N MET A 199 1.00 -13.64 7.39
CA MET A 199 0.45 -12.30 7.42
C MET A 199 1.12 -11.45 8.50
N ILE A 200 1.47 -10.22 8.16
CA ILE A 200 2.05 -9.24 9.08
C ILE A 200 0.98 -8.19 9.39
N PHE A 201 0.69 -7.97 10.68
CA PHE A 201 -0.11 -6.85 11.17
C PHE A 201 0.80 -5.76 11.72
N THR A 202 0.73 -4.56 11.15
CA THR A 202 1.59 -3.43 11.55
C THR A 202 0.96 -2.57 12.64
N ASN A 203 -0.18 -1.97 12.36
CA ASN A 203 -0.92 -1.07 13.25
C ASN A 203 -2.31 -0.78 12.69
N LEU A 204 -3.18 -0.20 13.54
CA LEU A 204 -4.50 0.27 13.12
C LEU A 204 -4.82 1.63 13.74
N THR A 205 -4.86 2.67 12.91
CA THR A 205 -5.23 4.04 13.27
C THR A 205 -6.37 4.53 12.38
N HIS A 206 -6.94 5.70 12.66
CA HIS A 206 -8.03 6.28 11.89
C HIS A 206 -7.60 6.57 10.45
N ASP A 207 -8.20 5.85 9.49
CA ASP A 207 -8.00 6.03 8.06
C ASP A 207 -9.15 5.40 7.27
N HIS A 208 -9.34 5.80 6.01
CA HIS A 208 -10.32 5.21 5.10
C HIS A 208 -11.78 5.20 5.59
N LEU A 209 -12.19 6.20 6.41
CA LEU A 209 -13.58 6.34 6.84
C LEU A 209 -14.48 6.97 5.76
N ASP A 210 -13.89 7.45 4.67
CA ASP A 210 -14.55 7.79 3.41
C ASP A 210 -15.08 6.55 2.66
N TYR A 211 -14.50 5.38 2.94
CA TYR A 211 -14.85 4.11 2.32
C TYR A 211 -15.57 3.16 3.30
N HIS A 212 -15.03 2.97 4.50
CA HIS A 212 -15.61 2.12 5.53
C HIS A 212 -16.63 2.87 6.36
N SER A 213 -17.76 2.22 6.66
CA SER A 213 -18.87 2.82 7.42
C SER A 213 -18.48 3.25 8.85
N SER A 214 -17.44 2.64 9.41
CA SER A 214 -16.95 2.93 10.77
C SER A 214 -15.53 2.37 10.97
N PHE A 215 -14.85 2.84 12.01
CA PHE A 215 -13.59 2.24 12.46
C PHE A 215 -13.73 0.74 12.80
N LYS A 216 -14.88 0.34 13.35
CA LYS A 216 -15.18 -1.08 13.64
C LYS A 216 -15.24 -1.90 12.37
N ASP A 217 -15.87 -1.39 11.32
CA ASP A 217 -15.94 -2.02 10.01
C ASP A 217 -14.54 -2.14 9.37
N TYR A 218 -13.78 -1.05 9.35
CA TYR A 218 -12.38 -1.04 8.89
C TYR A 218 -11.51 -2.09 9.60
N ARG A 219 -11.62 -2.18 10.94
CA ARG A 219 -10.92 -3.18 11.75
C ARG A 219 -11.35 -4.60 11.40
N ASN A 220 -12.66 -4.84 11.32
CA ASN A 220 -13.22 -6.15 11.01
C ASN A 220 -12.81 -6.62 9.62
N THR A 221 -12.82 -5.73 8.62
CA THR A 221 -12.36 -6.03 7.28
C THR A 221 -10.91 -6.54 7.28
N LYS A 222 -9.99 -5.84 7.98
CA LYS A 222 -8.60 -6.31 8.05
C LYS A 222 -8.45 -7.65 8.78
N LYS A 223 -9.31 -7.94 9.75
CA LYS A 223 -9.29 -9.21 10.49
C LYS A 223 -9.56 -10.43 9.59
N LEU A 224 -10.37 -10.29 8.54
CA LEU A 224 -10.76 -11.40 7.67
C LEU A 224 -9.57 -12.17 7.09
N VAL A 225 -8.47 -11.49 6.73
CA VAL A 225 -7.29 -12.19 6.19
C VAL A 225 -6.56 -13.02 7.25
N PHE A 226 -6.63 -12.65 8.53
CA PHE A 226 -6.08 -13.45 9.63
C PHE A 226 -6.98 -14.65 9.96
N ASP A 227 -8.29 -14.46 9.88
CA ASP A 227 -9.27 -15.52 10.09
C ASP A 227 -9.20 -16.60 8.99
N SER A 228 -8.78 -16.23 7.78
CA SER A 228 -8.61 -17.13 6.64
C SER A 228 -7.31 -17.94 6.67
N LEU A 229 -6.35 -17.62 7.54
CA LEU A 229 -5.07 -18.34 7.61
C LEU A 229 -5.22 -19.77 8.06
N GLY A 230 -4.56 -20.69 7.34
CA GLY A 230 -4.53 -22.11 7.67
C GLY A 230 -3.55 -22.45 8.80
N LYS A 231 -3.60 -23.69 9.29
CA LYS A 231 -2.71 -24.19 10.36
C LYS A 231 -1.22 -24.17 10.00
N SER A 232 -0.87 -24.26 8.71
CA SER A 232 0.52 -24.21 8.23
C SER A 232 1.04 -22.79 8.00
N SER A 233 0.21 -21.80 8.23
CA SER A 233 0.54 -20.39 8.09
C SER A 233 1.00 -19.77 9.41
N PHE A 234 1.53 -18.56 9.37
CA PHE A 234 1.81 -17.76 10.57
C PHE A 234 1.17 -16.37 10.51
N ALA A 235 0.91 -15.81 11.67
CA ALA A 235 0.51 -14.42 11.88
C ALA A 235 1.57 -13.73 12.72
N LEU A 236 2.22 -12.70 12.17
CA LEU A 236 3.18 -11.85 12.89
C LEU A 236 2.49 -10.53 13.25
N ILE A 237 2.33 -10.24 14.54
CA ILE A 237 1.55 -9.08 15.00
C ILE A 237 2.37 -8.13 15.86
N ASN A 238 2.15 -6.83 15.67
CA ASN A 238 2.67 -5.77 16.53
C ASN A 238 1.87 -5.73 17.83
N SER A 239 2.42 -6.30 18.90
CA SER A 239 1.75 -6.37 20.22
C SER A 239 1.57 -5.02 20.90
N ASP A 240 2.24 -3.97 20.45
CA ASP A 240 2.10 -2.63 20.99
C ASP A 240 0.85 -1.90 20.44
N ASP A 241 0.22 -2.44 19.38
CA ASP A 241 -1.07 -1.97 18.89
C ASP A 241 -2.23 -2.63 19.66
N LYS A 242 -3.16 -1.82 20.17
CA LYS A 242 -4.31 -2.28 20.96
C LYS A 242 -5.23 -3.26 20.23
N ASN A 243 -5.22 -3.27 18.89
CA ASN A 243 -6.05 -4.16 18.08
C ASN A 243 -5.34 -5.49 17.72
N ALA A 244 -4.05 -5.66 18.06
CA ALA A 244 -3.27 -6.83 17.67
C ALA A 244 -3.91 -8.15 18.09
N LYS A 245 -4.33 -8.27 19.35
CA LYS A 245 -5.00 -9.47 19.85
C LYS A 245 -6.32 -9.75 19.13
N TYR A 246 -7.07 -8.69 18.79
CA TYR A 246 -8.33 -8.82 18.07
C TYR A 246 -8.12 -9.36 16.65
N MET A 247 -7.05 -8.94 15.95
CA MET A 247 -6.76 -9.41 14.59
C MET A 247 -6.59 -10.92 14.50
N VAL A 248 -6.00 -11.55 15.53
CA VAL A 248 -5.68 -12.98 15.52
C VAL A 248 -6.62 -13.83 16.38
N GLN A 249 -7.74 -13.28 16.83
CA GLN A 249 -8.67 -13.95 17.77
C GLN A 249 -9.20 -15.29 17.24
N ASN A 250 -9.45 -15.39 15.93
CA ASN A 250 -10.04 -16.58 15.29
C ASN A 250 -9.07 -17.29 14.35
N THR A 251 -7.81 -16.86 14.28
CA THR A 251 -6.84 -17.47 13.36
C THR A 251 -6.50 -18.89 13.79
N LYS A 252 -6.25 -19.76 12.78
CA LYS A 252 -5.73 -21.11 13.00
C LYS A 252 -4.20 -21.17 12.84
N ALA A 253 -3.58 -20.06 12.45
CA ALA A 253 -2.16 -19.94 12.19
C ALA A 253 -1.34 -19.87 13.48
N SER A 254 -0.05 -20.18 13.40
CA SER A 254 0.90 -19.92 14.47
C SER A 254 1.08 -18.42 14.68
N ILE A 255 0.93 -17.94 15.92
CA ILE A 255 0.98 -16.50 16.24
C ILE A 255 2.38 -16.17 16.77
N TYR A 256 3.01 -15.15 16.18
CA TYR A 256 4.26 -14.54 16.63
C TYR A 256 4.05 -13.05 16.90
N ASN A 257 4.72 -12.56 17.93
CA ASN A 257 4.60 -11.19 18.41
C ASN A 257 5.90 -10.43 18.24
N TYR A 258 5.84 -9.17 17.83
CA TYR A 258 6.95 -8.25 17.91
C TYR A 258 6.57 -6.97 18.66
N SER A 259 7.52 -6.37 19.40
CA SER A 259 7.26 -5.21 20.26
C SER A 259 8.52 -4.42 20.55
N LEU A 260 8.36 -3.09 20.70
CA LEU A 260 9.40 -2.21 21.27
C LEU A 260 9.18 -1.94 22.76
N LYS A 261 8.02 -2.32 23.33
CA LYS A 261 7.62 -1.98 24.72
C LYS A 261 7.44 -3.20 25.58
N LEU A 262 6.95 -4.30 25.02
CA LEU A 262 6.53 -5.49 25.75
C LEU A 262 7.50 -6.65 25.50
N LYS A 263 7.60 -7.56 26.47
CA LYS A 263 8.26 -8.85 26.22
C LYS A 263 7.48 -9.64 25.16
N SER A 264 8.14 -10.03 24.10
CA SER A 264 7.54 -10.68 22.92
C SER A 264 8.50 -11.68 22.30
N ASN A 265 8.05 -12.42 21.26
CA ASN A 265 8.92 -13.34 20.52
C ASN A 265 10.13 -12.59 19.91
N PHE A 266 9.87 -11.37 19.43
CA PHE A 266 10.90 -10.50 18.87
C PHE A 266 10.79 -9.13 19.51
N SER A 267 11.90 -8.64 20.08
CA SER A 267 11.96 -7.37 20.79
C SER A 267 13.12 -6.52 20.28
N CYS A 268 12.92 -5.21 20.28
CA CYS A 268 13.92 -4.24 19.90
C CYS A 268 13.87 -3.05 20.83
N LYS A 269 15.05 -2.47 21.14
CA LYS A 269 15.18 -1.19 21.83
C LYS A 269 15.87 -0.19 20.92
N ILE A 270 15.39 1.02 20.91
CA ILE A 270 16.07 2.16 20.27
C ILE A 270 17.07 2.68 21.30
N ILE A 271 18.35 2.65 20.98
CA ILE A 271 19.42 3.16 21.83
C ILE A 271 19.66 4.64 21.52
N GLU A 272 19.78 4.96 20.23
CA GLU A 272 20.08 6.31 19.76
C GLU A 272 19.37 6.58 18.43
N GLN A 273 19.00 7.85 18.19
CA GLN A 273 18.43 8.30 16.92
C GLN A 273 19.13 9.58 16.46
N GLN A 274 19.48 9.61 15.17
CA GLN A 274 20.05 10.78 14.47
C GLN A 274 19.34 10.96 13.12
N LEU A 275 19.61 12.08 12.43
CA LEU A 275 18.99 12.36 11.11
C LEU A 275 19.47 11.41 9.99
N ASP A 276 20.59 10.75 10.18
CA ASP A 276 21.20 9.80 9.25
C ASP A 276 20.98 8.33 9.63
N GLY A 277 20.31 8.05 10.78
CA GLY A 277 19.99 6.69 11.17
C GLY A 277 19.62 6.50 12.64
N MET A 278 19.55 5.24 13.04
CA MET A 278 19.27 4.80 14.41
C MET A 278 20.21 3.67 14.84
N LEU A 279 20.62 3.68 16.10
CA LEU A 279 21.22 2.52 16.77
C LEU A 279 20.10 1.72 17.47
N LEU A 280 19.96 0.48 17.07
CA LEU A 280 18.96 -0.45 17.59
C LEU A 280 19.64 -1.62 18.29
N SER A 281 19.07 -2.07 19.42
CA SER A 281 19.40 -3.36 20.04
C SER A 281 18.32 -4.37 19.71
N ILE A 282 18.67 -5.38 18.91
CA ILE A 282 17.76 -6.46 18.48
C ILE A 282 18.39 -7.79 18.90
N ASP A 283 17.67 -8.57 19.70
CA ASP A 283 18.12 -9.89 20.15
C ASP A 283 19.56 -9.86 20.75
N ASN A 284 19.81 -8.89 21.65
CA ASN A 284 21.11 -8.62 22.30
C ASN A 284 22.27 -8.29 21.34
N SER A 285 21.97 -7.79 20.15
CA SER A 285 22.97 -7.27 19.22
C SER A 285 22.64 -5.86 18.81
N GLU A 286 23.65 -5.00 18.80
CA GLU A 286 23.51 -3.62 18.36
C GLU A 286 23.73 -3.52 16.85
N ILE A 287 22.86 -2.76 16.18
CA ILE A 287 22.97 -2.50 14.74
C ILE A 287 22.66 -1.04 14.46
N TRP A 288 23.47 -0.43 13.61
CA TRP A 288 23.13 0.85 13.00
C TRP A 288 22.29 0.63 11.75
N THR A 289 21.19 1.38 11.62
CA THR A 289 20.35 1.41 10.43
C THR A 289 20.21 2.84 9.89
N LYS A 290 20.19 3.00 8.60
CA LYS A 290 19.96 4.30 7.93
C LYS A 290 18.51 4.80 8.02
N LEU A 291 17.58 3.95 8.49
CA LEU A 291 16.17 4.32 8.66
C LEU A 291 15.99 5.07 9.97
N ILE A 292 15.21 6.14 9.96
CA ILE A 292 14.95 7.00 11.11
C ILE A 292 13.51 6.87 11.59
N GLY A 293 13.30 7.14 12.87
CA GLY A 293 11.98 7.21 13.48
C GLY A 293 11.50 5.89 14.10
N LYS A 294 10.81 6.04 15.22
CA LYS A 294 10.29 4.92 16.02
C LYS A 294 9.43 3.94 15.22
N PHE A 295 8.63 4.45 14.26
CA PHE A 295 7.81 3.57 13.41
C PHE A 295 8.69 2.73 12.47
N ASN A 296 9.87 3.20 12.06
CA ASN A 296 10.82 2.39 11.31
C ASN A 296 11.53 1.34 12.18
N ALA A 297 11.70 1.59 13.48
CA ALA A 297 12.16 0.53 14.39
C ALA A 297 11.16 -0.64 14.45
N TYR A 298 9.84 -0.37 14.46
CA TYR A 298 8.81 -1.42 14.30
C TYR A 298 8.90 -2.12 12.95
N ASN A 299 9.08 -1.36 11.86
CA ASN A 299 9.22 -1.93 10.51
C ASN A 299 10.44 -2.85 10.43
N ILE A 300 11.60 -2.41 10.93
CA ILE A 300 12.83 -3.20 10.99
C ILE A 300 12.65 -4.46 11.82
N LEU A 301 11.99 -4.35 12.98
CA LEU A 301 11.76 -5.50 13.83
C LEU A 301 10.83 -6.52 13.17
N ALA A 302 9.80 -6.08 12.45
CA ALA A 302 8.95 -6.97 11.64
C ALA A 302 9.77 -7.68 10.56
N ILE A 303 10.66 -6.95 9.87
CA ILE A 303 11.56 -7.49 8.84
C ILE A 303 12.53 -8.52 9.45
N TYR A 304 13.15 -8.18 10.57
CA TYR A 304 14.00 -9.11 11.32
C TYR A 304 13.25 -10.38 11.72
N SER A 305 12.01 -10.23 12.21
CA SER A 305 11.16 -11.35 12.61
C SER A 305 10.89 -12.31 11.47
N ILE A 306 10.59 -11.80 10.27
CA ILE A 306 10.41 -12.63 9.06
C ILE A 306 11.71 -13.37 8.71
N GLY A 307 12.86 -12.68 8.75
CA GLY A 307 14.16 -13.33 8.51
C GLY A 307 14.42 -14.48 9.49
N LYS A 308 14.07 -14.31 10.77
CA LYS A 308 14.19 -15.38 11.78
C LYS A 308 13.22 -16.53 11.53
N LEU A 309 11.99 -16.26 11.10
CA LEU A 309 11.00 -17.29 10.73
C LEU A 309 11.42 -18.08 9.48
N TYR A 310 12.27 -17.51 8.64
CA TYR A 310 12.92 -18.19 7.51
C TYR A 310 14.26 -18.84 7.88
N ASN A 311 14.60 -18.92 9.18
CA ASN A 311 15.84 -19.48 9.70
C ASN A 311 17.12 -18.85 9.12
N ILE A 312 17.06 -17.58 8.73
CA ILE A 312 18.24 -16.84 8.26
C ILE A 312 19.18 -16.64 9.44
N ASP A 313 20.47 -16.87 9.20
CA ASP A 313 21.51 -16.63 10.20
C ASP A 313 21.47 -15.22 10.74
N LYS A 314 21.62 -15.05 12.05
CA LYS A 314 21.45 -13.78 12.75
C LYS A 314 22.43 -12.71 12.26
N ILE A 315 23.71 -13.07 12.08
CA ILE A 315 24.75 -12.10 11.69
C ILE A 315 24.48 -11.61 10.27
N ASN A 316 24.22 -12.54 9.35
CA ASN A 316 23.89 -12.22 7.95
C ASN A 316 22.64 -11.33 7.87
N LEU A 317 21.61 -11.66 8.66
CA LEU A 317 20.35 -10.92 8.71
C LEU A 317 20.58 -9.48 9.20
N LEU A 318 21.25 -9.30 10.34
CA LEU A 318 21.52 -7.97 10.90
C LEU A 318 22.43 -7.14 9.99
N THR A 319 23.47 -7.77 9.41
CA THR A 319 24.36 -7.10 8.44
C THR A 319 23.59 -6.61 7.21
N SER A 320 22.67 -7.42 6.68
CA SER A 320 21.88 -7.00 5.52
C SER A 320 20.83 -5.95 5.89
N ILE A 321 20.25 -6.02 7.09
CA ILE A 321 19.32 -4.98 7.60
C ILE A 321 20.04 -3.64 7.75
N SER A 322 21.29 -3.60 8.21
CA SER A 322 22.06 -2.35 8.37
C SER A 322 22.31 -1.60 7.04
N LYS A 323 22.29 -2.32 5.92
CA LYS A 323 22.48 -1.75 4.57
C LYS A 323 21.18 -1.24 3.95
N LEU A 324 20.02 -1.57 4.53
CA LEU A 324 18.72 -1.15 3.97
C LEU A 324 18.61 0.38 3.95
N GLU A 325 18.14 0.89 2.84
CA GLU A 325 17.88 2.31 2.63
C GLU A 325 16.37 2.59 2.65
N SER A 326 16.00 3.85 2.86
CA SER A 326 14.61 4.25 2.85
C SER A 326 13.94 3.92 1.50
N VAL A 327 12.69 3.48 1.56
CA VAL A 327 11.89 3.23 0.37
C VAL A 327 11.55 4.57 -0.29
N LYS A 328 11.48 4.61 -1.63
CA LYS A 328 11.15 5.83 -2.39
C LYS A 328 9.92 6.52 -1.77
N GLY A 329 10.09 7.79 -1.38
CA GLY A 329 9.03 8.60 -0.79
C GLY A 329 8.57 8.18 0.62
N ARG A 330 9.41 7.50 1.39
CA ARG A 330 9.17 7.12 2.80
C ARG A 330 10.33 7.59 3.66
N LEU A 331 10.23 8.76 4.28
CA LEU A 331 11.34 9.45 4.96
C LEU A 331 12.64 9.41 4.14
N GLN A 332 12.51 9.59 2.85
CA GLN A 332 13.66 9.61 1.96
C GLN A 332 14.37 10.95 2.05
N SER A 333 15.62 10.96 2.51
CA SER A 333 16.36 12.19 2.78
C SER A 333 17.58 12.35 1.87
N PHE A 334 17.99 13.61 1.69
CA PHE A 334 19.28 13.98 1.16
C PHE A 334 19.76 15.28 1.79
N LEU A 335 21.08 15.45 1.86
CA LEU A 335 21.72 16.67 2.30
C LEU A 335 21.97 17.57 1.09
N SER A 336 21.50 18.80 1.12
CA SER A 336 21.72 19.79 0.03
C SER A 336 23.13 20.38 0.08
N ASN A 337 23.55 21.07 -1.00
CA ASN A 337 24.81 21.81 -1.05
C ASN A 337 24.94 22.86 0.07
N ASN A 338 23.82 23.45 0.47
CA ASN A 338 23.76 24.43 1.58
C ASN A 338 23.56 23.78 2.96
N LYS A 339 23.84 22.47 3.07
CA LYS A 339 23.71 21.68 4.30
C LYS A 339 22.32 21.73 4.95
N VAL A 340 21.27 21.90 4.15
CA VAL A 340 19.88 21.71 4.55
C VAL A 340 19.52 20.24 4.33
N THR A 341 18.96 19.59 5.34
CA THR A 341 18.43 18.20 5.19
C THR A 341 17.05 18.26 4.60
N VAL A 342 16.86 17.70 3.40
CA VAL A 342 15.56 17.63 2.73
C VAL A 342 15.00 16.23 2.85
N ILE A 343 13.75 16.10 3.33
CA ILE A 343 13.06 14.84 3.58
C ILE A 343 11.79 14.80 2.73
N ILE A 344 11.60 13.71 1.97
CA ILE A 344 10.40 13.46 1.17
C ILE A 344 9.60 12.33 1.83
N ASP A 345 8.31 12.55 2.07
CA ASP A 345 7.45 11.52 2.67
C ASP A 345 6.04 11.49 2.04
N TYR A 346 5.44 10.30 2.06
CA TYR A 346 4.08 10.05 1.58
C TYR A 346 3.01 10.32 2.64
N ALA A 347 3.35 10.77 3.82
CA ALA A 347 2.39 11.07 4.89
C ALA A 347 1.31 12.04 4.39
N HIS A 348 0.04 11.59 4.41
CA HIS A 348 -1.14 12.30 3.91
C HIS A 348 -2.38 12.06 4.80
N THR A 349 -2.21 11.39 5.94
CA THR A 349 -3.21 11.25 7.00
C THR A 349 -2.75 12.00 8.25
N PRO A 350 -3.67 12.46 9.12
CA PRO A 350 -3.30 13.17 10.35
C PRO A 350 -2.25 12.42 11.18
N ASP A 351 -2.51 11.14 11.48
CA ASP A 351 -1.59 10.28 12.25
C ASP A 351 -0.20 10.15 11.58
N ALA A 352 -0.16 9.96 10.26
CA ALA A 352 1.11 9.84 9.55
C ALA A 352 1.91 11.15 9.56
N ILE A 353 1.26 12.29 9.36
CA ILE A 353 1.90 13.63 9.42
C ILE A 353 2.43 13.90 10.82
N GLU A 354 1.63 13.65 11.86
CA GLU A 354 2.04 13.81 13.25
C GLU A 354 3.26 12.94 13.57
N ASN A 355 3.23 11.67 13.18
CA ASN A 355 4.34 10.74 13.39
C ASN A 355 5.63 11.18 12.70
N VAL A 356 5.54 11.65 11.45
CA VAL A 356 6.72 12.11 10.69
C VAL A 356 7.30 13.39 11.30
N ILE A 357 6.46 14.41 11.54
CA ILE A 357 6.91 15.68 12.11
C ILE A 357 7.47 15.49 13.52
N SER A 358 6.77 14.72 14.38
CA SER A 358 7.25 14.39 15.73
C SER A 358 8.58 13.63 15.70
N THR A 359 8.73 12.69 14.76
CA THR A 359 10.01 11.98 14.57
C THR A 359 11.14 12.97 14.29
N ILE A 360 10.95 13.89 13.34
CA ILE A 360 11.95 14.89 12.98
C ILE A 360 12.25 15.80 14.18
N ASN A 361 11.22 16.26 14.89
CA ASN A 361 11.37 17.12 16.07
C ASN A 361 12.13 16.44 17.22
N ASN A 362 11.97 15.13 17.40
CA ASN A 362 12.69 14.38 18.43
C ASN A 362 14.17 14.14 18.10
N ILE A 363 14.56 14.30 16.84
CA ILE A 363 15.92 14.01 16.37
C ILE A 363 16.69 15.30 16.05
N LYS A 364 15.98 16.36 15.64
CA LYS A 364 16.61 17.64 15.30
C LYS A 364 17.26 18.31 16.52
N LYS A 365 18.33 19.04 16.30
CA LYS A 365 18.97 19.88 17.33
C LYS A 365 18.10 21.09 17.67
N SER A 366 18.28 21.65 18.85
CA SER A 366 17.48 22.81 19.32
C SER A 366 17.61 24.07 18.44
N ASN A 367 18.74 24.22 17.77
CA ASN A 367 19.02 25.35 16.87
C ASN A 367 18.56 25.11 15.42
N GLN A 368 17.97 23.96 15.10
CA GLN A 368 17.47 23.64 13.75
C GLN A 368 15.98 23.93 13.63
N ASN A 369 15.57 24.56 12.55
CA ASN A 369 14.16 24.75 12.20
C ASN A 369 13.64 23.61 11.34
N LEU A 370 12.36 23.31 11.50
CA LEU A 370 11.63 22.41 10.60
C LEU A 370 10.67 23.23 9.74
N ILE A 371 10.86 23.21 8.43
CA ILE A 371 9.99 23.83 7.44
C ILE A 371 9.22 22.73 6.75
N THR A 372 7.88 22.77 6.81
CA THR A 372 7.02 21.72 6.21
C THR A 372 6.28 22.24 4.99
N VAL A 373 6.44 21.60 3.85
CA VAL A 373 5.65 21.82 2.62
C VAL A 373 4.63 20.71 2.52
N ILE A 374 3.33 21.05 2.52
CA ILE A 374 2.25 20.06 2.57
C ILE A 374 1.00 20.53 1.85
N GLY A 375 0.29 19.58 1.23
CA GLY A 375 -1.03 19.76 0.65
C GLY A 375 -1.93 18.57 0.92
N CYS A 376 -3.23 18.70 0.61
CA CYS A 376 -4.20 17.63 0.67
C CYS A 376 -4.75 17.31 -0.73
N GLY A 377 -5.18 16.06 -0.94
CA GLY A 377 -5.83 15.65 -2.17
C GLY A 377 -7.30 16.08 -2.22
N GLY A 378 -7.78 16.46 -3.42
CA GLY A 378 -9.19 16.62 -3.74
C GLY A 378 -9.90 15.28 -3.91
N ASP A 379 -11.23 15.28 -3.87
CA ASP A 379 -12.10 14.10 -3.97
C ASP A 379 -11.74 13.02 -2.94
N ARG A 380 -11.40 13.48 -1.73
CA ARG A 380 -11.01 12.68 -0.56
C ARG A 380 -11.70 13.23 0.68
N ASP A 381 -11.56 12.49 1.78
CA ASP A 381 -12.04 12.91 3.10
C ASP A 381 -11.62 14.36 3.41
N LYS A 382 -12.61 15.24 3.54
CA LYS A 382 -12.41 16.67 3.81
C LYS A 382 -12.13 16.95 5.29
N ASP A 383 -12.67 16.12 6.19
CA ASP A 383 -12.56 16.32 7.63
C ASP A 383 -11.12 16.24 8.14
N LYS A 384 -10.26 15.50 7.42
CA LYS A 384 -8.83 15.43 7.75
C LYS A 384 -8.05 16.70 7.41
N ARG A 385 -8.54 17.57 6.50
CA ARG A 385 -7.81 18.76 6.01
C ARG A 385 -7.48 19.74 7.14
N PRO A 386 -8.47 20.19 7.94
CA PRO A 386 -8.19 21.09 9.07
C PRO A 386 -7.31 20.42 10.13
N ILE A 387 -7.44 19.13 10.36
CA ILE A 387 -6.61 18.40 11.33
C ILE A 387 -5.14 18.39 10.87
N ILE A 388 -4.88 18.11 9.58
CA ILE A 388 -3.53 18.16 9.00
C ILE A 388 -2.97 19.59 9.07
N GLY A 389 -3.79 20.61 8.74
CA GLY A 389 -3.41 22.01 8.86
C GLY A 389 -2.96 22.36 10.28
N LYS A 390 -3.75 21.97 11.29
CA LYS A 390 -3.43 22.16 12.71
C LYS A 390 -2.11 21.49 13.10
N ILE A 391 -1.99 20.18 12.85
CA ILE A 391 -0.79 19.40 13.22
C ILE A 391 0.45 20.02 12.59
N SER A 392 0.41 20.30 11.28
CA SER A 392 1.54 20.86 10.55
C SER A 392 1.95 22.21 11.09
N SER A 393 0.97 23.10 11.38
CA SER A 393 1.26 24.44 11.91
C SER A 393 1.75 24.42 13.36
N ASP A 394 1.20 23.52 14.20
CA ASP A 394 1.58 23.45 15.61
C ASP A 394 3.00 22.90 15.78
N LEU A 395 3.36 21.86 14.99
CA LEU A 395 4.60 21.09 15.18
C LEU A 395 5.77 21.53 14.30
N SER A 396 5.59 22.41 13.31
CA SER A 396 6.67 22.91 12.45
C SER A 396 7.09 24.34 12.86
N SER A 397 8.33 24.72 12.58
CA SER A 397 8.81 26.10 12.73
C SER A 397 8.17 27.02 11.67
N LYS A 398 8.06 26.53 10.43
CA LYS A 398 7.33 27.18 9.32
C LYS A 398 6.54 26.13 8.52
N VAL A 399 5.40 26.55 7.96
CA VAL A 399 4.57 25.72 7.09
C VAL A 399 4.25 26.45 5.80
N ILE A 400 4.33 25.74 4.70
CA ILE A 400 3.91 26.21 3.39
C ILE A 400 2.79 25.27 2.90
N PHE A 401 1.56 25.76 2.91
CA PHE A 401 0.42 25.03 2.35
C PHE A 401 0.41 25.16 0.83
N THR A 402 0.27 24.03 0.14
CA THR A 402 0.36 23.97 -1.32
C THR A 402 -0.61 22.94 -1.91
N SER A 403 -0.73 22.93 -3.24
CA SER A 403 -1.51 21.92 -3.94
C SER A 403 -0.82 20.55 -3.92
N ASP A 404 -1.60 19.50 -3.76
CA ASP A 404 -1.20 18.10 -3.94
C ASP A 404 -1.79 17.57 -5.26
N ASN A 405 -2.79 16.70 -5.22
CA ASN A 405 -3.60 16.23 -6.34
C ASN A 405 -5.02 16.83 -6.22
N PRO A 406 -5.29 18.01 -6.78
CA PRO A 406 -6.59 18.68 -6.58
C PRO A 406 -7.75 17.94 -7.25
N ARG A 407 -7.50 17.14 -8.27
CA ARG A 407 -8.51 16.40 -9.04
C ARG A 407 -9.64 17.33 -9.52
N SER A 408 -10.91 17.04 -9.14
CA SER A 408 -12.05 17.88 -9.57
C SER A 408 -12.25 19.14 -8.71
N GLU A 409 -11.60 19.24 -7.54
CA GLU A 409 -11.78 20.37 -6.62
C GLU A 409 -10.83 21.54 -6.93
N ASP A 410 -11.26 22.76 -6.58
CA ASP A 410 -10.39 23.94 -6.65
C ASP A 410 -9.25 23.83 -5.60
N PRO A 411 -7.97 23.90 -6.03
CA PRO A 411 -6.82 23.83 -5.12
C PRO A 411 -6.87 24.86 -3.98
N LYS A 412 -7.39 26.05 -4.27
CA LYS A 412 -7.51 27.11 -3.27
C LYS A 412 -8.53 26.77 -2.18
N SER A 413 -9.62 26.11 -2.55
CA SER A 413 -10.62 25.63 -1.59
C SER A 413 -10.04 24.58 -0.65
N ILE A 414 -9.27 23.62 -1.19
CA ILE A 414 -8.60 22.58 -0.38
C ILE A 414 -7.65 23.21 0.65
N ILE A 415 -6.86 24.20 0.24
CA ILE A 415 -5.93 24.90 1.14
C ILE A 415 -6.69 25.70 2.20
N ASN A 416 -7.81 26.35 1.84
CA ASN A 416 -8.65 27.05 2.79
C ASN A 416 -9.18 26.12 3.89
N ASP A 417 -9.60 24.91 3.54
CA ASP A 417 -10.02 23.89 4.53
C ASP A 417 -8.87 23.54 5.49
N MET A 418 -7.63 23.46 5.00
CA MET A 418 -6.45 23.23 5.86
C MET A 418 -6.20 24.41 6.82
N VAL A 419 -6.32 25.64 6.31
CA VAL A 419 -6.11 26.88 7.08
C VAL A 419 -7.16 27.02 8.18
N GLN A 420 -8.39 26.56 8.01
CA GLN A 420 -9.43 26.57 9.06
C GLN A 420 -9.01 25.80 10.32
N GLY A 421 -8.13 24.83 10.19
CA GLY A 421 -7.57 24.09 11.35
C GLY A 421 -6.49 24.83 12.11
N VAL A 422 -5.99 25.94 11.60
CA VAL A 422 -4.89 26.69 12.20
C VAL A 422 -5.41 27.60 13.29
N SER A 423 -5.01 27.36 14.55
CA SER A 423 -5.51 28.07 15.72
C SER A 423 -5.14 29.57 15.73
N ASN A 424 -3.93 29.91 15.26
CA ASN A 424 -3.42 31.28 15.17
C ASN A 424 -2.69 31.44 13.84
N PHE A 425 -3.35 32.06 12.87
CA PHE A 425 -2.70 32.37 11.60
C PHE A 425 -1.66 33.45 11.78
N ASN A 426 -0.39 33.09 11.64
CA ASN A 426 0.75 33.98 11.69
C ASN A 426 1.49 33.96 10.35
N SER A 427 1.47 35.04 9.60
CA SER A 427 2.10 35.15 8.27
C SER A 427 3.62 34.93 8.28
N ASN A 428 4.27 35.11 9.43
CA ASN A 428 5.69 34.80 9.58
C ASN A 428 5.97 33.30 9.68
N LYS A 429 4.97 32.52 10.11
CA LYS A 429 5.04 31.05 10.28
C LYS A 429 4.37 30.29 9.14
N ILE A 430 3.29 30.85 8.58
CA ILE A 430 2.41 30.16 7.63
C ILE A 430 2.40 30.90 6.31
N SER A 431 2.72 30.20 5.24
CA SER A 431 2.66 30.69 3.88
C SER A 431 1.75 29.82 3.02
N ILE A 432 1.16 30.41 1.98
CA ILE A 432 0.33 29.71 1.00
C ILE A 432 0.93 29.92 -0.38
N GLU A 433 1.20 28.82 -1.10
CA GLU A 433 1.64 28.87 -2.48
C GLU A 433 0.98 27.70 -3.25
N LEU A 434 0.12 28.06 -4.20
CA LEU A 434 -0.67 27.06 -4.98
C LEU A 434 0.22 26.17 -5.85
N GLU A 435 1.26 26.74 -6.45
CA GLU A 435 2.17 25.99 -7.30
C GLU A 435 3.22 25.25 -6.46
N ARG A 436 3.10 23.93 -6.37
CA ARG A 436 3.95 23.10 -5.50
C ARG A 436 5.45 23.27 -5.76
N LYS A 437 5.87 23.48 -7.01
CA LYS A 437 7.29 23.73 -7.33
C LYS A 437 7.77 25.06 -6.73
N LYS A 438 6.93 26.10 -6.73
CA LYS A 438 7.22 27.38 -6.08
C LYS A 438 7.23 27.24 -4.55
N ALA A 439 6.30 26.46 -3.99
CA ALA A 439 6.29 26.17 -2.56
C ALA A 439 7.59 25.49 -2.10
N ILE A 440 8.11 24.52 -2.87
CA ILE A 440 9.41 23.89 -2.59
C ILE A 440 10.56 24.91 -2.68
N ARG A 441 10.53 25.83 -3.64
CA ARG A 441 11.52 26.91 -3.76
C ARG A 441 11.44 27.86 -2.57
N MET A 442 10.25 28.28 -2.18
CA MET A 442 10.02 29.10 -0.99
C MET A 442 10.54 28.43 0.28
N ALA A 443 10.43 27.08 0.39
CA ALA A 443 11.02 26.35 1.51
C ALA A 443 12.54 26.45 1.53
N LYS A 444 13.21 26.37 0.38
CA LYS A 444 14.66 26.62 0.27
C LYS A 444 15.03 28.04 0.69
N GLU A 445 14.32 29.06 0.18
CA GLU A 445 14.57 30.48 0.47
C GLU A 445 14.39 30.83 1.96
N ASN A 446 13.52 30.07 2.64
CA ASN A 446 13.27 30.22 4.08
C ASN A 446 14.17 29.34 4.97
N SER A 447 15.03 28.48 4.39
CA SER A 447 15.90 27.58 5.13
C SER A 447 17.34 28.11 5.22
N HIS A 448 18.01 27.80 6.32
CA HIS A 448 19.40 28.12 6.58
C HIS A 448 20.22 26.83 6.77
N GLU A 449 21.55 26.94 6.76
CA GLU A 449 22.43 25.79 7.04
C GLU A 449 22.02 25.06 8.32
N GLY A 450 21.86 23.76 8.23
CA GLY A 450 21.46 22.89 9.33
C GLY A 450 19.94 22.71 9.48
N ASP A 451 19.11 23.53 8.85
CA ASP A 451 17.65 23.39 8.91
C ASP A 451 17.17 22.10 8.20
N ILE A 452 15.93 21.73 8.49
CA ILE A 452 15.28 20.55 7.92
C ILE A 452 14.06 21.00 7.12
N VAL A 453 13.93 20.52 5.89
CA VAL A 453 12.75 20.72 5.05
C VAL A 453 12.05 19.39 4.83
N LEU A 454 10.80 19.29 5.29
CA LEU A 454 9.91 18.17 5.03
C LEU A 454 8.97 18.50 3.86
N ILE A 455 8.97 17.70 2.80
CA ILE A 455 8.03 17.77 1.70
C ILE A 455 7.12 16.53 1.80
N ALA A 456 5.86 16.74 2.21
CA ALA A 456 4.93 15.69 2.55
C ALA A 456 3.72 15.60 1.60
N GLY A 457 3.09 14.44 1.56
CA GLY A 457 1.86 14.14 0.81
C GLY A 457 2.09 13.19 -0.36
N LYS A 458 2.94 13.56 -1.33
CA LYS A 458 3.13 12.81 -2.59
C LYS A 458 4.12 11.64 -2.50
N GLY A 459 5.18 11.79 -1.71
CA GLY A 459 6.18 10.73 -1.52
C GLY A 459 6.76 10.19 -2.82
N HIS A 460 6.34 8.99 -3.21
CA HIS A 460 6.81 8.27 -4.39
C HIS A 460 6.08 8.62 -5.69
N GLU A 461 4.96 9.34 -5.61
CA GLU A 461 4.17 9.73 -6.78
C GLU A 461 5.01 10.65 -7.69
N ASP A 462 5.00 10.35 -8.98
CA ASP A 462 5.72 11.10 -10.02
C ASP A 462 4.77 11.91 -10.92
N TYR A 463 3.54 12.16 -10.44
CA TYR A 463 2.54 12.95 -11.14
C TYR A 463 1.75 13.85 -10.17
N GLN A 464 1.13 14.88 -10.71
CA GLN A 464 0.07 15.64 -10.11
C GLN A 464 -1.22 15.45 -10.91
N GLU A 465 -2.31 15.07 -10.24
CA GLU A 465 -3.60 14.79 -10.85
C GLU A 465 -4.49 16.04 -10.77
N LEU A 466 -4.81 16.58 -11.93
CA LEU A 466 -5.63 17.77 -12.13
C LEU A 466 -7.06 17.38 -12.55
N SER A 467 -7.92 18.38 -12.80
CA SER A 467 -9.27 18.19 -13.31
C SER A 467 -9.30 17.32 -14.58
N ASN A 468 -10.43 16.65 -14.83
CA ASN A 468 -10.64 15.73 -15.95
C ASN A 468 -9.64 14.56 -16.03
N ASN A 469 -9.16 14.08 -14.87
CA ASN A 469 -8.17 12.98 -14.77
C ASN A 469 -6.85 13.28 -15.51
N LYS A 470 -6.55 14.55 -15.77
CA LYS A 470 -5.29 14.95 -16.41
C LYS A 470 -4.15 14.79 -15.43
N LYS A 471 -3.16 13.95 -15.78
CA LYS A 471 -1.92 13.80 -15.01
C LYS A 471 -0.80 14.58 -15.68
N ILE A 472 -0.10 15.37 -14.89
CA ILE A 472 1.15 16.03 -15.29
C ILE A 472 2.29 15.42 -14.49
N TYR A 473 3.47 15.31 -15.11
CA TYR A 473 4.66 14.80 -14.42
C TYR A 473 5.07 15.74 -13.29
N PHE A 474 5.25 15.19 -12.08
CA PHE A 474 5.68 15.96 -10.90
C PHE A 474 6.28 15.01 -9.86
N ASP A 475 7.58 15.02 -9.69
CA ASP A 475 8.33 14.19 -8.73
C ASP A 475 8.98 15.09 -7.67
N ASP A 476 8.48 15.03 -6.42
CA ASP A 476 8.95 15.86 -5.30
C ASP A 476 10.46 15.74 -5.08
N LEU A 477 11.01 14.51 -5.12
CA LEU A 477 12.43 14.28 -4.90
C LEU A 477 13.30 14.90 -5.99
N LYS A 478 12.91 14.73 -7.25
CA LYS A 478 13.65 15.26 -8.38
C LYS A 478 13.64 16.79 -8.37
N ILE A 479 12.47 17.38 -8.15
CA ILE A 479 12.28 18.84 -8.07
C ILE A 479 13.05 19.43 -6.88
N ALA A 480 12.98 18.77 -5.72
CA ALA A 480 13.74 19.21 -4.55
C ALA A 480 15.25 19.17 -4.80
N LYS A 481 15.78 18.07 -5.38
CA LYS A 481 17.21 18.00 -5.75
C LYS A 481 17.61 19.09 -6.74
N GLU A 482 16.79 19.37 -7.75
CA GLU A 482 17.02 20.46 -8.71
C GLU A 482 17.04 21.84 -8.04
N ILE A 483 16.18 22.07 -7.06
CA ILE A 483 16.07 23.36 -6.37
C ILE A 483 17.18 23.53 -5.32
N PHE A 484 17.41 22.53 -4.47
CA PHE A 484 18.31 22.65 -3.32
C PHE A 484 19.79 22.45 -3.65
N ASN A 485 20.14 21.84 -4.80
CA ASN A 485 21.53 21.66 -5.23
C ASN A 485 21.99 22.67 -6.28
N LYS A 486 21.12 23.64 -6.62
CA LYS A 486 21.51 24.86 -7.35
C LYS A 486 21.92 25.96 -6.37
#